data_99ba69daabe440b9bad4fb2e47d58bf4
#
_entry.id   99ba69daabe440b9bad4fb2e47d58bf4
#
_cell.length_a   1.000
_cell.length_b   1.000
_cell.length_c   1.000
_cell.angle_alpha   90.00
_cell.angle_beta   90.00
_cell.angle_gamma   90.00
#
_symmetry.space_group_name_H-M   'P 1'
#
loop_
_entity.id
_entity.type
_entity.pdbx_description
1 polymer ?
#
loop_
_entity_poly.entity_id
_entity_poly.type
_entity_poly.pdbx_seq_one_letter_code
_entity_poly.pdbx_strand_id
1 'polypeptide(L)'
;VHKRIGVEPKLYLSAVCTLKELIFNVLRTTISDQEELNHTLNIIDKLIYFDTTLVFDTYIDSLVGEIENAKRRTEVYAKGLEEKVAQRTQELEKLAKLDPLTNLYNRRVMQELLQRDLARARRHKSPLTVVYFDLDDFKSVNDTQGHLKGDEVLKYIGQYLLENIREIDIPCRYGVDEFCIILPDCELDSAFTICEKLIAAFEQQYPELHLSFGLIAAPLDSTVDAEELINRADKKMYQAKEHKGSYIMR
;
A
#
# COMPACT_ATOMS: atom_id res chain seq x y z
N VAL A 1 43.40 21.34 -6.13
CA VAL A 1 44.38 21.07 -7.20
C VAL A 1 44.70 19.57 -7.26
N HIS A 2 45.11 18.92 -6.17
CA HIS A 2 45.59 17.53 -6.14
C HIS A 2 44.53 16.51 -6.56
N LYS A 3 43.24 16.65 -6.15
CA LYS A 3 42.15 15.78 -6.64
C LYS A 3 41.88 15.93 -8.14
N ARG A 4 42.10 17.10 -8.69
CA ARG A 4 41.94 17.37 -10.13
C ARG A 4 43.05 16.68 -10.97
N ILE A 5 44.19 16.36 -10.32
CA ILE A 5 45.34 15.65 -10.93
C ILE A 5 45.27 14.12 -10.64
N GLY A 6 44.33 13.66 -9.81
CA GLY A 6 44.15 12.23 -9.49
C GLY A 6 45.21 11.65 -8.54
N VAL A 7 45.88 12.48 -7.74
CA VAL A 7 46.87 12.01 -6.76
C VAL A 7 46.16 11.51 -5.49
N GLU A 8 46.39 10.26 -5.15
CA GLU A 8 45.87 9.67 -3.91
C GLU A 8 46.52 10.32 -2.67
N PRO A 9 45.75 10.52 -1.58
CA PRO A 9 46.27 11.10 -0.32
C PRO A 9 47.53 10.41 0.21
N LYS A 10 47.59 9.09 0.07
CA LYS A 10 48.75 8.29 0.49
C LYS A 10 50.01 8.64 -0.30
N LEU A 11 49.90 8.83 -1.59
CA LEU A 11 51.03 9.22 -2.44
C LEU A 11 51.49 10.65 -2.14
N TYR A 12 50.54 11.57 -1.89
CA TYR A 12 50.87 12.94 -1.46
C TYR A 12 51.64 12.95 -0.16
N LEU A 13 51.16 12.25 0.88
CA LEU A 13 51.83 12.15 2.17
C LEU A 13 53.25 11.57 2.04
N SER A 14 53.40 10.49 1.28
CA SER A 14 54.72 9.89 1.06
C SER A 14 55.69 10.85 0.39
N ALA A 15 55.22 11.60 -0.61
CA ALA A 15 56.06 12.62 -1.29
C ALA A 15 56.44 13.76 -0.35
N VAL A 16 55.50 14.25 0.48
CA VAL A 16 55.77 15.31 1.46
C VAL A 16 56.78 14.86 2.54
N CYS A 17 56.65 13.63 3.04
CA CYS A 17 57.61 13.08 4.00
C CYS A 17 59.02 12.97 3.39
N THR A 18 59.11 12.46 2.18
CA THR A 18 60.43 12.37 1.47
C THR A 18 61.02 13.77 1.24
N LEU A 19 60.21 14.71 0.80
CA LEU A 19 60.67 16.10 0.58
C LEU A 19 61.14 16.74 1.89
N LYS A 20 60.41 16.53 2.99
CA LYS A 20 60.79 16.99 4.32
C LYS A 20 62.18 16.48 4.74
N GLU A 21 62.40 15.16 4.59
CA GLU A 21 63.68 14.54 4.90
C GLU A 21 64.84 15.13 4.08
N LEU A 22 64.63 15.31 2.78
CA LEU A 22 65.63 15.91 1.91
C LEU A 22 65.98 17.35 2.31
N ILE A 23 64.96 18.19 2.57
CA ILE A 23 65.12 19.56 3.03
C ILE A 23 65.91 19.59 4.35
N PHE A 24 65.48 18.77 5.31
CA PHE A 24 66.12 18.70 6.64
C PHE A 24 67.60 18.28 6.56
N ASN A 25 67.93 17.32 5.69
CA ASN A 25 69.31 16.89 5.47
C ASN A 25 70.17 18.02 4.85
N VAL A 26 69.65 18.73 3.88
CA VAL A 26 70.36 19.89 3.27
C VAL A 26 70.62 20.98 4.32
N LEU A 27 69.62 21.33 5.10
CA LEU A 27 69.73 22.37 6.14
C LEU A 27 70.79 21.99 7.22
N ARG A 28 70.78 20.72 7.68
CA ARG A 28 71.78 20.22 8.64
C ARG A 28 73.21 20.28 8.11
N THR A 29 73.43 20.22 6.82
CA THR A 29 74.77 20.32 6.20
C THR A 29 75.16 21.78 5.91
N THR A 30 74.22 22.71 5.79
CA THR A 30 74.44 24.08 5.36
C THR A 30 74.52 25.06 6.54
N ILE A 31 73.71 24.88 7.60
CA ILE A 31 73.65 25.76 8.75
C ILE A 31 74.53 25.20 9.89
N SER A 32 75.57 25.94 10.22
CA SER A 32 76.54 25.55 11.28
C SER A 32 76.12 25.99 12.69
N ASP A 33 75.28 27.00 12.81
CA ASP A 33 74.75 27.44 14.12
C ASP A 33 73.56 26.56 14.50
N GLN A 34 73.64 25.92 15.65
CA GLN A 34 72.64 24.95 16.14
C GLN A 34 71.34 25.61 16.54
N GLU A 35 71.35 26.87 17.03
CA GLU A 35 70.13 27.55 17.42
C GLU A 35 69.36 28.04 16.17
N GLU A 36 70.05 28.60 15.19
CA GLU A 36 69.51 28.99 13.90
C GLU A 36 68.95 27.77 13.12
N LEU A 37 69.66 26.65 13.13
CA LEU A 37 69.23 25.39 12.53
C LEU A 37 67.92 24.87 13.15
N ASN A 38 67.85 24.80 14.49
CA ASN A 38 66.63 24.32 15.16
C ASN A 38 65.44 25.25 14.91
N HIS A 39 65.65 26.54 14.90
CA HIS A 39 64.62 27.52 14.58
C HIS A 39 64.08 27.35 13.15
N THR A 40 64.95 27.21 12.17
CA THR A 40 64.63 27.04 10.76
C THR A 40 63.89 25.70 10.52
N LEU A 41 64.34 24.59 11.12
CA LEU A 41 63.67 23.30 11.00
C LEU A 41 62.24 23.34 11.57
N ASN A 42 62.06 24.02 12.71
CA ASN A 42 60.74 24.16 13.33
C ASN A 42 59.78 25.00 12.46
N ILE A 43 60.26 26.06 11.82
CA ILE A 43 59.44 26.85 10.89
C ILE A 43 59.00 26.00 9.69
N ILE A 44 59.94 25.30 9.07
CA ILE A 44 59.65 24.46 7.90
C ILE A 44 58.68 23.31 8.27
N ASP A 45 58.86 22.71 9.44
CA ASP A 45 57.96 21.64 9.91
C ASP A 45 56.54 22.16 10.08
N LYS A 46 56.37 23.33 10.67
CA LYS A 46 55.06 23.99 10.79
C LYS A 46 54.43 24.32 9.44
N LEU A 47 55.21 24.78 8.47
CA LEU A 47 54.73 25.09 7.12
C LEU A 47 54.29 23.83 6.39
N ILE A 48 55.05 22.73 6.47
CA ILE A 48 54.70 21.45 5.86
C ILE A 48 53.45 20.89 6.52
N TYR A 49 53.35 20.99 7.85
CA TYR A 49 52.15 20.53 8.57
C TYR A 49 50.92 21.34 8.14
N PHE A 50 51.01 22.65 8.04
CA PHE A 50 49.92 23.51 7.60
C PHE A 50 49.48 23.19 6.18
N ASP A 51 50.40 23.05 5.23
CA ASP A 51 50.09 22.70 3.84
C ASP A 51 49.42 21.32 3.75
N THR A 52 49.95 20.35 4.51
CA THR A 52 49.38 18.99 4.56
C THR A 52 47.93 19.01 5.08
N THR A 53 47.68 19.75 6.16
CA THR A 53 46.34 19.89 6.74
C THR A 53 45.37 20.53 5.73
N LEU A 54 45.77 21.61 5.07
CA LEU A 54 44.92 22.28 4.08
C LEU A 54 44.57 21.38 2.90
N VAL A 55 45.51 20.56 2.43
CA VAL A 55 45.25 19.59 1.34
C VAL A 55 44.26 18.52 1.79
N PHE A 56 44.41 18.01 3.01
CA PHE A 56 43.48 17.01 3.55
C PHE A 56 42.08 17.54 3.76
N ASP A 57 41.94 18.75 4.33
CA ASP A 57 40.66 19.40 4.53
C ASP A 57 39.94 19.57 3.17
N THR A 58 40.64 20.08 2.17
CA THR A 58 40.08 20.21 0.82
C THR A 58 39.66 18.88 0.20
N TYR A 59 40.41 17.81 0.48
CA TYR A 59 40.07 16.46 -0.01
C TYR A 59 38.85 15.90 0.69
N ILE A 60 38.79 16.06 2.03
CA ILE A 60 37.65 15.60 2.84
C ILE A 60 36.38 16.33 2.42
N ASP A 61 36.40 17.65 2.30
CA ASP A 61 35.25 18.45 1.87
C ASP A 61 34.73 18.01 0.51
N SER A 62 35.64 17.70 -0.41
CA SER A 62 35.25 17.17 -1.72
C SER A 62 34.60 15.79 -1.66
N LEU A 63 35.08 14.89 -0.79
CA LEU A 63 34.47 13.56 -0.59
C LEU A 63 33.10 13.66 0.06
N VAL A 64 32.98 14.51 1.09
CA VAL A 64 31.68 14.76 1.77
C VAL A 64 30.66 15.27 0.75
N GLY A 65 31.05 16.25 -0.09
CA GLY A 65 30.15 16.76 -1.13
C GLY A 65 29.74 15.71 -2.17
N GLU A 66 30.62 14.77 -2.52
CA GLU A 66 30.27 13.66 -3.42
C GLU A 66 29.28 12.68 -2.77
N ILE A 67 29.50 12.34 -1.49
CA ILE A 67 28.60 11.46 -0.72
C ILE A 67 27.22 12.11 -0.59
N GLU A 68 27.14 13.37 -0.24
CA GLU A 68 25.88 14.11 -0.12
C GLU A 68 25.13 14.15 -1.46
N ASN A 69 25.82 14.41 -2.54
CA ASN A 69 25.23 14.41 -3.88
C ASN A 69 24.75 13.02 -4.30
N ALA A 70 25.50 11.96 -4.01
CA ALA A 70 25.10 10.58 -4.28
C ALA A 70 23.86 10.21 -3.45
N LYS A 71 23.84 10.54 -2.15
CA LYS A 71 22.70 10.33 -1.27
C LYS A 71 21.46 11.03 -1.79
N ARG A 72 21.56 12.30 -2.13
CA ARG A 72 20.43 13.07 -2.69
C ARG A 72 19.88 12.47 -3.97
N ARG A 73 20.75 12.01 -4.89
CA ARG A 73 20.30 11.32 -6.12
C ARG A 73 19.56 10.03 -5.81
N THR A 74 20.05 9.25 -4.85
CA THR A 74 19.43 8.00 -4.44
C THR A 74 18.04 8.23 -3.83
N GLU A 75 17.89 9.25 -2.97
CA GLU A 75 16.62 9.64 -2.37
C GLU A 75 15.59 10.07 -3.44
N VAL A 76 15.99 10.88 -4.41
CA VAL A 76 15.10 11.30 -5.51
C VAL A 76 14.69 10.10 -6.38
N TYR A 77 15.62 9.20 -6.66
CA TYR A 77 15.33 8.00 -7.45
C TYR A 77 14.39 7.04 -6.71
N ALA A 78 14.62 6.81 -5.40
CA ALA A 78 13.77 5.97 -4.56
C ALA A 78 12.33 6.49 -4.52
N LYS A 79 12.14 7.80 -4.29
CA LYS A 79 10.82 8.43 -4.32
C LYS A 79 10.12 8.27 -5.67
N GLY A 80 10.83 8.49 -6.77
CA GLY A 80 10.26 8.31 -8.12
C GLY A 80 9.87 6.85 -8.42
N LEU A 81 10.59 5.88 -7.84
CA LEU A 81 10.24 4.46 -7.96
C LEU A 81 9.00 4.11 -7.14
N GLU A 82 8.89 4.62 -5.91
CA GLU A 82 7.70 4.45 -5.06
C GLU A 82 6.43 4.99 -5.75
N GLU A 83 6.52 6.17 -6.34
CA GLU A 83 5.40 6.77 -7.09
C GLU A 83 4.99 5.89 -8.29
N LYS A 84 5.94 5.35 -9.04
CA LYS A 84 5.67 4.43 -10.16
C LYS A 84 5.05 3.11 -9.70
N VAL A 85 5.54 2.54 -8.60
CA VAL A 85 4.97 1.31 -8.02
C VAL A 85 3.52 1.55 -7.60
N ALA A 86 3.25 2.66 -6.87
CA ALA A 86 1.89 3.01 -6.47
C ALA A 86 0.95 3.18 -7.67
N GLN A 87 1.40 3.87 -8.72
CA GLN A 87 0.62 4.05 -9.94
C GLN A 87 0.31 2.71 -10.64
N ARG A 88 1.31 1.83 -10.80
CA ARG A 88 1.13 0.51 -11.40
C ARG A 88 0.23 -0.40 -10.58
N THR A 89 0.34 -0.35 -9.25
CA THR A 89 -0.56 -1.08 -8.36
C THR A 89 -2.00 -0.62 -8.55
N GLN A 90 -2.24 0.69 -8.59
CA GLN A 90 -3.57 1.24 -8.85
C GLN A 90 -4.13 0.87 -10.24
N GLU A 91 -3.28 0.85 -11.27
CA GLU A 91 -3.69 0.39 -12.61
C GLU A 91 -4.09 -1.10 -12.59
N LEU A 92 -3.31 -1.96 -11.92
CA LEU A 92 -3.61 -3.38 -11.78
C LEU A 92 -4.90 -3.63 -10.97
N GLU A 93 -5.12 -2.90 -9.88
CA GLU A 93 -6.35 -2.95 -9.10
C GLU A 93 -7.58 -2.55 -9.93
N LYS A 94 -7.44 -1.55 -10.80
CA LYS A 94 -8.52 -1.18 -11.75
C LYS A 94 -8.82 -2.26 -12.79
N LEU A 95 -7.83 -3.07 -13.15
CA LEU A 95 -8.00 -4.19 -14.10
C LEU A 95 -8.49 -5.46 -13.41
N ALA A 96 -8.25 -5.61 -12.10
CA ALA A 96 -8.75 -6.75 -11.34
C ALA A 96 -10.28 -6.79 -11.37
N LYS A 97 -10.85 -7.99 -11.47
CA LYS A 97 -12.30 -8.21 -11.43
C LYS A 97 -12.78 -8.62 -10.05
N LEU A 98 -11.90 -9.24 -9.29
CA LEU A 98 -12.20 -9.84 -8.01
C LEU A 98 -11.56 -9.06 -6.87
N ASP A 99 -12.19 -9.13 -5.70
CA ASP A 99 -11.59 -8.72 -4.43
C ASP A 99 -10.52 -9.74 -4.01
N PRO A 100 -9.28 -9.31 -3.70
CA PRO A 100 -8.18 -10.23 -3.42
C PRO A 100 -8.32 -11.00 -2.10
N LEU A 101 -9.14 -10.51 -1.15
CA LEU A 101 -9.33 -11.16 0.14
C LEU A 101 -10.38 -12.27 0.07
N THR A 102 -11.51 -12.00 -0.61
CA THR A 102 -12.70 -12.88 -0.61
C THR A 102 -12.89 -13.65 -1.90
N ASN A 103 -12.17 -13.32 -2.97
CA ASN A 103 -12.37 -13.84 -4.34
C ASN A 103 -13.75 -13.57 -4.95
N LEU A 104 -14.57 -12.73 -4.32
CA LEU A 104 -15.83 -12.27 -4.89
C LEU A 104 -15.57 -11.18 -5.94
N TYR A 105 -16.57 -10.87 -6.77
CA TYR A 105 -16.48 -9.69 -7.62
C TYR A 105 -16.28 -8.43 -6.80
N ASN A 106 -15.51 -7.47 -7.31
CA ASN A 106 -15.40 -6.17 -6.69
C ASN A 106 -16.56 -5.26 -7.09
N ARG A 107 -16.72 -4.16 -6.36
CA ARG A 107 -17.78 -3.15 -6.56
C ARG A 107 -17.90 -2.69 -8.01
N ARG A 108 -16.78 -2.42 -8.70
CA ARG A 108 -16.79 -1.92 -10.08
C ARG A 108 -17.41 -2.93 -11.05
N VAL A 109 -16.95 -4.16 -11.00
CA VAL A 109 -17.46 -5.23 -11.89
C VAL A 109 -18.91 -5.55 -11.57
N MET A 110 -19.30 -5.54 -10.31
CA MET A 110 -20.67 -5.76 -9.89
C MET A 110 -21.63 -4.73 -10.49
N GLN A 111 -21.26 -3.44 -10.51
CA GLN A 111 -22.09 -2.40 -11.12
C GLN A 111 -22.28 -2.61 -12.62
N GLU A 112 -21.23 -3.00 -13.36
CA GLU A 112 -21.29 -3.34 -14.77
C GLU A 112 -22.24 -4.54 -15.02
N LEU A 113 -22.12 -5.59 -14.20
CA LEU A 113 -22.92 -6.80 -14.29
C LEU A 113 -24.40 -6.54 -13.94
N LEU A 114 -24.65 -5.75 -12.88
CA LEU A 114 -26.01 -5.38 -12.49
C LEU A 114 -26.73 -4.59 -13.59
N GLN A 115 -26.08 -3.63 -14.23
CA GLN A 115 -26.67 -2.89 -15.38
C GLN A 115 -27.06 -3.84 -16.50
N ARG A 116 -26.18 -4.78 -16.85
CA ARG A 116 -26.42 -5.78 -17.89
C ARG A 116 -27.62 -6.68 -17.53
N ASP A 117 -27.64 -7.20 -16.32
CA ASP A 117 -28.66 -8.17 -15.90
C ASP A 117 -30.02 -7.48 -15.62
N LEU A 118 -30.02 -6.23 -15.19
CA LEU A 118 -31.23 -5.41 -15.10
C LEU A 118 -31.86 -5.16 -16.49
N ALA A 119 -31.04 -4.86 -17.49
CA ALA A 119 -31.51 -4.69 -18.86
C ALA A 119 -32.05 -6.01 -19.44
N ARG A 120 -31.42 -7.15 -19.12
CA ARG A 120 -31.88 -8.49 -19.49
C ARG A 120 -33.21 -8.83 -18.82
N ALA A 121 -33.31 -8.63 -17.49
CA ALA A 121 -34.52 -8.90 -16.72
C ALA A 121 -35.73 -8.12 -17.25
N ARG A 122 -35.56 -6.84 -17.57
CA ARG A 122 -36.60 -6.01 -18.18
C ARG A 122 -37.06 -6.53 -19.54
N ARG A 123 -36.09 -6.94 -20.40
CA ARG A 123 -36.42 -7.49 -21.73
C ARG A 123 -37.22 -8.77 -21.67
N HIS A 124 -36.82 -9.66 -20.75
CA HIS A 124 -37.44 -11.01 -20.62
C HIS A 124 -38.56 -11.05 -19.59
N LYS A 125 -38.81 -9.96 -18.89
CA LYS A 125 -39.75 -9.87 -17.76
C LYS A 125 -39.48 -10.94 -16.70
N SER A 126 -38.21 -11.29 -16.50
CA SER A 126 -37.79 -12.24 -15.50
C SER A 126 -37.44 -11.52 -14.18
N PRO A 127 -37.69 -12.16 -13.02
CA PRO A 127 -37.39 -11.55 -11.74
C PRO A 127 -35.87 -11.33 -11.56
N LEU A 128 -35.51 -10.27 -10.90
CA LEU A 128 -34.14 -9.96 -10.48
C LEU A 128 -34.17 -9.42 -9.06
N THR A 129 -33.47 -10.05 -8.15
CA THR A 129 -33.36 -9.58 -6.77
C THR A 129 -31.93 -9.14 -6.47
N VAL A 130 -31.80 -8.01 -5.81
CA VAL A 130 -30.53 -7.51 -5.26
C VAL A 130 -30.59 -7.63 -3.75
N VAL A 131 -29.55 -8.23 -3.18
CA VAL A 131 -29.31 -8.37 -1.75
C VAL A 131 -28.13 -7.50 -1.41
N TYR A 132 -28.26 -6.63 -0.44
CA TYR A 132 -27.16 -5.86 0.15
C TYR A 132 -27.08 -6.20 1.63
N PHE A 133 -25.88 -6.50 2.15
CA PHE A 133 -25.73 -6.86 3.55
C PHE A 133 -24.38 -6.43 4.10
N ASP A 134 -24.32 -6.33 5.40
CA ASP A 134 -23.18 -5.81 6.15
C ASP A 134 -22.96 -6.69 7.40
N LEU A 135 -21.72 -6.75 7.83
CA LEU A 135 -21.31 -7.42 9.06
C LEU A 135 -21.37 -6.43 10.22
N ASP A 136 -22.31 -6.66 11.12
CA ASP A 136 -22.54 -5.77 12.26
C ASP A 136 -21.33 -5.74 13.21
N ASP A 137 -20.99 -4.54 13.67
CA ASP A 137 -19.89 -4.29 14.62
C ASP A 137 -18.51 -4.82 14.19
N PHE A 138 -18.26 -4.97 12.87
CA PHE A 138 -17.00 -5.49 12.33
C PHE A 138 -15.78 -4.72 12.83
N LYS A 139 -15.89 -3.41 13.03
CA LYS A 139 -14.82 -2.61 13.62
C LYS A 139 -14.44 -3.10 15.01
N SER A 140 -15.41 -3.48 15.84
CA SER A 140 -15.16 -4.04 17.17
C SER A 140 -14.39 -5.37 17.09
N VAL A 141 -14.67 -6.19 16.10
CA VAL A 141 -13.90 -7.44 15.85
C VAL A 141 -12.43 -7.12 15.58
N ASN A 142 -12.17 -6.17 14.69
CA ASN A 142 -10.80 -5.75 14.37
C ASN A 142 -10.07 -5.14 15.58
N ASP A 143 -10.76 -4.29 16.35
CA ASP A 143 -10.18 -3.59 17.50
C ASP A 143 -9.90 -4.55 18.68
N THR A 144 -10.70 -5.61 18.85
CA THR A 144 -10.57 -6.55 19.99
C THR A 144 -9.78 -7.80 19.66
N GLN A 145 -9.92 -8.35 18.44
CA GLN A 145 -9.33 -9.62 18.04
C GLN A 145 -8.26 -9.48 16.94
N GLY A 146 -8.04 -8.25 16.44
CA GLY A 146 -7.04 -7.91 15.42
C GLY A 146 -7.53 -8.15 13.99
N HIS A 147 -6.87 -7.47 13.03
CA HIS A 147 -7.23 -7.50 11.60
C HIS A 147 -7.18 -8.89 10.98
N LEU A 148 -6.29 -9.78 11.44
CA LEU A 148 -6.23 -11.15 10.93
C LEU A 148 -7.53 -11.91 11.18
N LYS A 149 -8.16 -11.68 12.36
CA LYS A 149 -9.46 -12.29 12.67
C LYS A 149 -10.58 -11.72 11.82
N GLY A 150 -10.58 -10.40 11.61
CA GLY A 150 -11.51 -9.77 10.66
C GLY A 150 -11.38 -10.34 9.25
N ASP A 151 -10.16 -10.52 8.76
CA ASP A 151 -9.90 -11.13 7.45
C ASP A 151 -10.41 -12.57 7.36
N GLU A 152 -10.29 -13.39 8.42
CA GLU A 152 -10.84 -14.74 8.48
C GLU A 152 -12.38 -14.74 8.33
N VAL A 153 -13.05 -13.83 9.03
CA VAL A 153 -14.52 -13.69 8.98
C VAL A 153 -14.97 -13.32 7.57
N LEU A 154 -14.32 -12.32 6.96
CA LEU A 154 -14.64 -11.89 5.59
C LEU A 154 -14.38 -13.00 4.56
N LYS A 155 -13.29 -13.76 4.70
CA LYS A 155 -12.98 -14.92 3.85
C LYS A 155 -14.03 -16.01 3.97
N TYR A 156 -14.52 -16.26 5.19
CA TYR A 156 -15.59 -17.24 5.41
C TYR A 156 -16.87 -16.87 4.65
N ILE A 157 -17.30 -15.60 4.73
CA ILE A 157 -18.46 -15.12 3.97
C ILE A 157 -18.23 -15.31 2.46
N GLY A 158 -17.06 -14.90 1.96
CA GLY A 158 -16.70 -15.06 0.54
C GLY A 158 -16.77 -16.51 0.07
N GLN A 159 -16.15 -17.41 0.83
CA GLN A 159 -16.14 -18.84 0.52
C GLN A 159 -17.54 -19.43 0.58
N TYR A 160 -18.32 -19.12 1.63
CA TYR A 160 -19.69 -19.61 1.75
C TYR A 160 -20.55 -19.21 0.54
N LEU A 161 -20.46 -17.95 0.11
CA LEU A 161 -21.19 -17.48 -1.05
C LEU A 161 -20.80 -18.24 -2.31
N LEU A 162 -19.49 -18.38 -2.58
CA LEU A 162 -19.01 -19.10 -3.78
C LEU A 162 -19.45 -20.56 -3.82
N GLU A 163 -19.60 -21.22 -2.66
CA GLU A 163 -19.97 -22.64 -2.58
C GLU A 163 -21.48 -22.88 -2.58
N ASN A 164 -22.30 -21.90 -2.17
CA ASN A 164 -23.72 -22.13 -1.86
C ASN A 164 -24.72 -21.35 -2.74
N ILE A 165 -24.22 -20.49 -3.65
CA ILE A 165 -25.07 -19.82 -4.65
C ILE A 165 -24.86 -20.43 -6.05
N ARG A 166 -25.77 -20.10 -6.99
CA ARG A 166 -25.71 -20.64 -8.36
C ARG A 166 -24.61 -19.94 -9.17
N GLU A 167 -24.10 -20.59 -10.21
CA GLU A 167 -23.10 -20.02 -11.13
C GLU A 167 -23.53 -18.69 -11.78
N ILE A 168 -24.83 -18.51 -11.99
CA ILE A 168 -25.40 -17.28 -12.57
C ILE A 168 -25.54 -16.14 -11.55
N ASP A 169 -25.46 -16.44 -10.26
CA ASP A 169 -25.55 -15.45 -9.19
C ASP A 169 -24.21 -14.73 -9.07
N ILE A 170 -24.27 -13.45 -8.72
CA ILE A 170 -23.11 -12.57 -8.74
C ILE A 170 -22.84 -12.06 -7.33
N PRO A 171 -22.01 -12.75 -6.54
CA PRO A 171 -21.59 -12.28 -5.23
C PRO A 171 -20.47 -11.25 -5.37
N CYS A 172 -20.56 -10.19 -4.58
CA CYS A 172 -19.63 -9.07 -4.60
C CYS A 172 -19.26 -8.63 -3.19
N ARG A 173 -18.00 -8.28 -2.99
CA ARG A 173 -17.59 -7.45 -1.86
C ARG A 173 -17.67 -5.99 -2.26
N TYR A 174 -18.63 -5.27 -1.68
CA TYR A 174 -18.95 -3.90 -2.06
C TYR A 174 -18.12 -2.86 -1.31
N GLY A 175 -17.87 -3.09 -0.01
CA GLY A 175 -17.11 -2.25 0.88
C GLY A 175 -16.11 -3.01 1.73
N VAL A 176 -15.78 -2.47 2.89
CA VAL A 176 -14.83 -3.10 3.84
C VAL A 176 -15.46 -4.36 4.45
N ASP A 177 -16.69 -4.22 4.94
CA ASP A 177 -17.54 -5.20 5.61
C ASP A 177 -18.90 -5.37 4.93
N GLU A 178 -19.09 -4.73 3.77
CA GLU A 178 -20.30 -4.69 2.99
C GLU A 178 -20.23 -5.62 1.79
N PHE A 179 -21.31 -6.36 1.55
CA PHE A 179 -21.45 -7.32 0.47
C PHE A 179 -22.73 -7.07 -0.32
N CYS A 180 -22.72 -7.48 -1.57
CA CYS A 180 -23.88 -7.42 -2.43
C CYS A 180 -24.00 -8.71 -3.24
N ILE A 181 -25.22 -9.23 -3.43
CA ILE A 181 -25.49 -10.38 -4.29
C ILE A 181 -26.55 -9.98 -5.32
N ILE A 182 -26.25 -10.17 -6.59
CA ILE A 182 -27.24 -10.05 -7.66
C ILE A 182 -27.74 -11.45 -7.97
N LEU A 183 -29.04 -11.64 -7.90
CA LEU A 183 -29.72 -12.91 -8.10
C LEU A 183 -30.63 -12.83 -9.35
N PRO A 184 -30.12 -13.13 -10.55
CA PRO A 184 -30.92 -13.21 -11.75
C PRO A 184 -31.93 -14.36 -11.67
N ASP A 185 -33.11 -14.20 -12.33
CA ASP A 185 -34.19 -15.19 -12.36
C ASP A 185 -34.54 -15.70 -10.95
N CYS A 186 -34.60 -14.76 -9.96
CA CYS A 186 -34.84 -15.06 -8.55
C CYS A 186 -35.86 -14.10 -7.95
N GLU A 187 -36.95 -14.66 -7.44
CA GLU A 187 -37.98 -13.93 -6.70
C GLU A 187 -37.51 -13.58 -5.29
N LEU A 188 -38.13 -12.55 -4.70
CA LEU A 188 -37.74 -12.01 -3.38
C LEU A 188 -37.78 -13.06 -2.27
N ASP A 189 -38.77 -13.96 -2.27
CA ASP A 189 -38.91 -15.04 -1.26
C ASP A 189 -37.80 -16.09 -1.38
N SER A 190 -37.39 -16.40 -2.60
CA SER A 190 -36.25 -17.30 -2.83
C SER A 190 -34.95 -16.67 -2.38
N ALA A 191 -34.76 -15.39 -2.64
CA ALA A 191 -33.60 -14.62 -2.16
C ALA A 191 -33.56 -14.56 -0.63
N PHE A 192 -34.71 -14.39 0.01
CA PHE A 192 -34.83 -14.41 1.45
C PHE A 192 -34.35 -15.75 2.05
N THR A 193 -34.77 -16.86 1.46
CA THR A 193 -34.33 -18.21 1.89
C THR A 193 -32.81 -18.41 1.73
N ILE A 194 -32.19 -17.82 0.71
CA ILE A 194 -30.72 -17.83 0.53
C ILE A 194 -30.05 -17.08 1.69
N CYS A 195 -30.57 -15.90 2.06
CA CYS A 195 -30.05 -15.12 3.17
C CYS A 195 -30.21 -15.84 4.52
N GLU A 196 -31.36 -16.48 4.77
CA GLU A 196 -31.56 -17.26 6.01
C GLU A 196 -30.55 -18.40 6.16
N LYS A 197 -30.22 -19.08 5.06
CA LYS A 197 -29.18 -20.13 5.07
C LYS A 197 -27.79 -19.56 5.36
N LEU A 198 -27.46 -18.40 4.80
CA LEU A 198 -26.19 -17.72 5.10
C LEU A 198 -26.12 -17.32 6.58
N ILE A 199 -27.19 -16.71 7.12
CA ILE A 199 -27.26 -16.36 8.54
C ILE A 199 -27.05 -17.59 9.43
N ALA A 200 -27.79 -18.67 9.18
CA ALA A 200 -27.69 -19.89 9.98
C ALA A 200 -26.28 -20.49 9.99
N ALA A 201 -25.63 -20.55 8.82
CA ALA A 201 -24.26 -21.04 8.71
C ALA A 201 -23.24 -20.09 9.36
N PHE A 202 -23.44 -18.78 9.19
CA PHE A 202 -22.56 -17.76 9.74
C PHE A 202 -22.62 -17.73 11.27
N GLU A 203 -23.82 -17.72 11.86
CA GLU A 203 -24.01 -17.72 13.32
C GLU A 203 -23.56 -19.04 13.98
N GLN A 204 -23.63 -20.15 13.26
CA GLN A 204 -23.05 -21.42 13.73
C GLN A 204 -21.52 -21.31 13.88
N GLN A 205 -20.85 -20.61 12.97
CA GLN A 205 -19.39 -20.42 12.98
C GLN A 205 -18.95 -19.26 13.89
N TYR A 206 -19.75 -18.19 13.94
CA TYR A 206 -19.47 -16.95 14.65
C TYR A 206 -20.71 -16.49 15.47
N PRO A 207 -21.01 -17.14 16.62
CA PRO A 207 -22.23 -16.87 17.40
C PRO A 207 -22.38 -15.45 17.94
N GLU A 208 -21.25 -14.74 18.06
CA GLU A 208 -21.19 -13.36 18.59
C GLU A 208 -21.34 -12.30 17.48
N LEU A 209 -21.38 -12.70 16.22
CA LEU A 209 -21.43 -11.79 15.09
C LEU A 209 -22.75 -11.92 14.34
N HIS A 210 -23.24 -10.79 13.83
CA HIS A 210 -24.53 -10.72 13.15
C HIS A 210 -24.43 -10.10 11.77
N LEU A 211 -25.41 -10.37 10.93
CA LEU A 211 -25.50 -9.86 9.56
C LEU A 211 -26.82 -9.14 9.36
N SER A 212 -26.77 -7.92 8.84
CA SER A 212 -27.95 -7.12 8.50
C SER A 212 -28.16 -7.08 6.98
N PHE A 213 -29.35 -7.47 6.53
CA PHE A 213 -29.68 -7.61 5.10
C PHE A 213 -30.77 -6.66 4.64
N GLY A 214 -30.61 -6.10 3.47
CA GLY A 214 -31.64 -5.41 2.70
C GLY A 214 -31.87 -6.08 1.35
N LEU A 215 -33.10 -6.51 1.11
CA LEU A 215 -33.50 -7.16 -0.15
C LEU A 215 -34.41 -6.25 -0.95
N ILE A 216 -34.20 -6.22 -2.26
CA ILE A 216 -35.04 -5.47 -3.20
C ILE A 216 -35.25 -6.25 -4.50
N ALA A 217 -36.50 -6.47 -4.87
CA ALA A 217 -36.83 -6.93 -6.22
C ALA A 217 -36.72 -5.77 -7.20
N ALA A 218 -36.07 -5.99 -8.33
CA ALA A 218 -35.94 -4.98 -9.36
C ALA A 218 -37.29 -4.67 -10.01
N PRO A 219 -37.72 -3.39 -10.03
CA PRO A 219 -38.96 -3.01 -10.71
C PRO A 219 -38.76 -3.06 -12.22
N LEU A 220 -39.36 -4.03 -12.89
CA LEU A 220 -39.13 -4.33 -14.31
C LEU A 220 -39.75 -3.27 -15.24
N ASP A 221 -40.84 -2.62 -14.81
CA ASP A 221 -41.59 -1.64 -15.60
C ASP A 221 -41.17 -0.18 -15.32
N SER A 222 -40.02 0.02 -14.66
CA SER A 222 -39.54 1.35 -14.28
C SER A 222 -38.19 1.68 -14.90
N THR A 223 -37.82 2.98 -14.83
CA THR A 223 -36.53 3.49 -15.29
C THR A 223 -35.45 3.46 -14.22
N VAL A 224 -35.67 2.79 -13.08
CA VAL A 224 -34.70 2.68 -11.98
C VAL A 224 -33.39 2.07 -12.49
N ASP A 225 -32.29 2.77 -12.31
CA ASP A 225 -30.98 2.27 -12.72
C ASP A 225 -30.34 1.36 -11.65
N ALA A 226 -29.17 0.83 -11.96
CA ALA A 226 -28.45 -0.07 -11.07
C ALA A 226 -28.03 0.62 -9.75
N GLU A 227 -27.65 1.88 -9.80
CA GLU A 227 -27.20 2.63 -8.63
C GLU A 227 -28.37 2.89 -7.66
N GLU A 228 -29.51 3.31 -8.18
CA GLU A 228 -30.72 3.52 -7.38
C GLU A 228 -31.21 2.21 -6.76
N LEU A 229 -31.07 1.07 -7.47
CA LEU A 229 -31.46 -0.24 -6.95
C LEU A 229 -30.58 -0.65 -5.76
N ILE A 230 -29.27 -0.43 -5.85
CA ILE A 230 -28.33 -0.67 -4.75
C ILE A 230 -28.67 0.26 -3.57
N ASN A 231 -28.88 1.55 -3.81
CA ASN A 231 -29.22 2.51 -2.77
C ASN A 231 -30.52 2.14 -2.02
N ARG A 232 -31.49 1.53 -2.71
CA ARG A 232 -32.71 1.02 -2.07
C ARG A 232 -32.45 -0.20 -1.21
N ALA A 233 -31.59 -1.11 -1.66
CA ALA A 233 -31.20 -2.29 -0.88
C ALA A 233 -30.39 -1.86 0.36
N ASP A 234 -29.45 -0.93 0.22
CA ASP A 234 -28.67 -0.36 1.31
C ASP A 234 -29.55 0.30 2.39
N LYS A 235 -30.54 1.12 1.99
CA LYS A 235 -31.51 1.70 2.94
C LYS A 235 -32.26 0.65 3.75
N LYS A 236 -32.63 -0.48 3.13
CA LYS A 236 -33.28 -1.58 3.83
C LYS A 236 -32.32 -2.30 4.77
N MET A 237 -31.08 -2.52 4.35
CA MET A 237 -30.02 -3.07 5.20
C MET A 237 -29.81 -2.17 6.44
N TYR A 238 -29.78 -0.86 6.26
CA TYR A 238 -29.66 0.07 7.36
C TYR A 238 -30.85 0.00 8.35
N GLN A 239 -32.08 -0.22 7.83
CA GLN A 239 -33.24 -0.48 8.67
C GLN A 239 -33.14 -1.83 9.40
N ALA A 240 -32.54 -2.83 8.79
CA ALA A 240 -32.28 -4.12 9.43
C ALA A 240 -31.38 -3.97 10.68
N LYS A 241 -30.38 -3.08 10.64
CA LYS A 241 -29.49 -2.79 11.77
C LYS A 241 -30.19 -2.22 13.01
N GLU A 242 -31.43 -1.73 12.89
CA GLU A 242 -32.22 -1.29 14.05
C GLU A 242 -32.75 -2.47 14.88
N HIS A 243 -32.67 -3.70 14.34
CA HIS A 243 -33.08 -4.92 15.02
C HIS A 243 -31.87 -5.59 15.70
N LYS A 244 -32.14 -6.33 16.79
CA LYS A 244 -31.10 -7.10 17.48
C LYS A 244 -30.88 -8.45 16.79
N GLY A 245 -29.61 -8.82 16.62
CA GLY A 245 -29.23 -10.06 15.95
C GLY A 245 -29.32 -9.92 14.42
N SER A 246 -29.01 -10.99 13.70
CA SER A 246 -29.11 -10.96 12.24
C SER A 246 -30.55 -10.74 11.77
N TYR A 247 -30.75 -9.84 10.84
CA TYR A 247 -32.08 -9.45 10.37
C TYR A 247 -32.13 -9.22 8.86
N ILE A 248 -33.28 -9.58 8.27
CA ILE A 248 -33.53 -9.43 6.83
C ILE A 248 -34.73 -8.51 6.61
N MET A 249 -34.50 -7.32 6.03
CA MET A 249 -35.52 -6.38 5.61
C MET A 249 -35.86 -6.58 4.11
N ARG A 250 -37.17 -6.81 3.82
CA ARG A 250 -37.66 -6.99 2.43
C ARG A 250 -38.38 -5.75 1.92
#